data_f846f5e75e55756d50bf002d7fd8a945
#
_entry.id   f846f5e75e55756d50bf002d7fd8a945
#
_cell.length_a   1.000
_cell.length_b   1.000
_cell.length_c   1.000
_cell.angle_alpha   90.00
_cell.angle_beta   90.00
_cell.angle_gamma   90.00
#
_symmetry.space_group_name_H-M   'P 1'
#
loop_
_entity.id
_entity.type
_entity.pdbx_description
1 polymer ?
#
loop_
_entity_poly.entity_id
_entity_poly.type
_entity_poly.pdbx_seq_one_letter_code
_entity_poly.pdbx_strand_id
1 'polypeptide(L)'
;MIRGPDGVLERRPMAQTTGIHHVTAISGGPQRNVDFYAGALGLRLVKKTVNFDDPETYHLYYGDGGGNPGTIMTFFPWAHAPGGRIGAGQLVVTSFSIPISSLGYWAERLVEEGVRFERPRDRFGETVLTFEDPDRLRIELVASDDSRPGWAGGTVPAEHSVRGFHHVALAVESIESTVSLMTSVLGFGQVDEAEGRVRLSAGNGGPGNTVDVIGATGFPRGSMGVGTVHHVAFRVPDEETQLALREEVSGLGYNVTPVLDRNYFRSIYFREPGGVLFEIATDPPGFDVDEEREELGTHLKLPPWLETRRERLEEVLPPLQVPAGESV
;
A
#
# COMPACT_ATOMS: atom_id res chain seq x y z
N MET A 1 -20.11 -24.32 7.57
CA MET A 1 -21.39 -24.81 7.01
C MET A 1 -22.51 -24.40 7.96
N ILE A 2 -23.46 -23.59 7.50
CA ILE A 2 -24.62 -23.14 8.28
C ILE A 2 -25.82 -23.97 7.77
N ARG A 3 -26.69 -24.43 8.67
CA ARG A 3 -27.96 -25.05 8.23
C ARG A 3 -28.93 -23.93 7.88
N GLY A 4 -29.30 -23.84 6.61
CA GLY A 4 -30.41 -23.00 6.18
C GLY A 4 -31.76 -23.51 6.75
N PRO A 5 -32.82 -22.70 6.71
CA PRO A 5 -34.16 -23.07 7.22
C PRO A 5 -34.70 -24.35 6.61
N ASP A 6 -34.23 -24.78 5.45
CA ASP A 6 -34.64 -25.99 4.72
C ASP A 6 -33.73 -27.22 4.99
N GLY A 7 -32.81 -27.13 5.95
CA GLY A 7 -31.89 -28.24 6.30
C GLY A 7 -30.77 -28.51 5.28
N VAL A 8 -30.66 -27.70 4.22
CA VAL A 8 -29.60 -27.74 3.23
C VAL A 8 -28.34 -27.09 3.87
N LEU A 9 -27.21 -27.79 3.79
CA LEU A 9 -25.91 -27.26 4.22
C LEU A 9 -25.46 -26.22 3.18
N GLU A 10 -25.81 -24.97 3.43
CA GLU A 10 -25.24 -23.85 2.67
C GLU A 10 -23.76 -23.66 3.03
N ARG A 11 -22.89 -23.65 2.03
CA ARG A 11 -21.53 -23.18 2.24
C ARG A 11 -21.64 -21.71 2.60
N ARG A 12 -21.13 -21.32 3.79
CA ARG A 12 -20.88 -19.90 4.08
C ARG A 12 -20.12 -19.32 2.88
N PRO A 13 -20.49 -18.16 2.35
CA PRO A 13 -19.64 -17.48 1.39
C PRO A 13 -18.23 -17.42 1.99
N MET A 14 -17.23 -17.87 1.24
CA MET A 14 -15.85 -17.83 1.73
C MET A 14 -15.50 -16.36 2.02
N ALA A 15 -14.89 -16.14 3.18
CA ALA A 15 -14.35 -14.80 3.49
C ALA A 15 -13.32 -14.46 2.41
N GLN A 16 -13.35 -13.23 1.90
CA GLN A 16 -12.50 -12.79 0.80
C GLN A 16 -12.00 -11.39 1.04
N THR A 17 -10.81 -11.10 0.56
CA THR A 17 -10.33 -9.72 0.47
C THR A 17 -10.99 -8.99 -0.70
N THR A 18 -11.04 -7.67 -0.62
CA THR A 18 -11.70 -6.84 -1.64
C THR A 18 -10.73 -5.91 -2.36
N GLY A 19 -9.44 -6.17 -2.26
CA GLY A 19 -8.39 -5.41 -2.93
C GLY A 19 -7.24 -5.01 -1.99
N ILE A 20 -6.45 -4.04 -2.40
CA ILE A 20 -5.32 -3.51 -1.62
C ILE A 20 -5.87 -2.54 -0.56
N HIS A 21 -5.40 -2.68 0.69
CA HIS A 21 -5.65 -1.71 1.75
C HIS A 21 -4.57 -0.62 1.75
N HIS A 22 -3.32 -1.05 1.94
CA HIS A 22 -2.15 -0.17 1.96
C HIS A 22 -0.88 -0.91 1.57
N VAL A 23 0.17 -0.12 1.30
CA VAL A 23 1.53 -0.62 1.12
C VAL A 23 2.43 0.11 2.11
N THR A 24 3.24 -0.63 2.87
CA THR A 24 4.24 -0.06 3.79
C THR A 24 5.63 -0.31 3.27
N ALA A 25 6.44 0.74 3.17
CA ALA A 25 7.82 0.68 2.75
C ALA A 25 8.79 1.26 3.79
N ILE A 26 10.07 0.99 3.62
CA ILE A 26 11.13 1.54 4.45
C ILE A 26 11.82 2.64 3.66
N SER A 27 11.85 3.84 4.23
CA SER A 27 12.56 5.00 3.68
C SER A 27 13.74 5.43 4.54
N GLY A 28 14.59 6.27 3.99
CA GLY A 28 15.66 6.93 4.71
C GLY A 28 15.17 8.14 5.51
N GLY A 29 15.61 9.36 5.14
CA GLY A 29 15.26 10.59 5.86
C GLY A 29 13.77 10.96 5.74
N PRO A 30 13.08 11.24 6.86
CA PRO A 30 11.64 11.48 6.84
C PRO A 30 11.24 12.75 6.07
N GLN A 31 12.01 13.84 6.13
CA GLN A 31 11.68 15.04 5.37
C GLN A 31 11.75 14.81 3.86
N ARG A 32 12.79 14.13 3.37
CA ARG A 32 12.91 13.79 1.94
C ARG A 32 11.75 12.91 1.46
N ASN A 33 11.25 12.02 2.33
CA ASN A 33 10.07 11.21 2.06
C ASN A 33 8.81 12.08 1.95
N VAL A 34 8.62 13.04 2.87
CA VAL A 34 7.50 14.00 2.83
C VAL A 34 7.57 14.87 1.56
N ASP A 35 8.75 15.41 1.24
CA ASP A 35 8.95 16.26 0.06
C ASP A 35 8.57 15.54 -1.23
N PHE A 36 8.86 14.24 -1.30
CA PHE A 36 8.54 13.44 -2.48
C PHE A 36 7.05 13.04 -2.53
N TYR A 37 6.50 12.43 -1.47
CA TYR A 37 5.14 11.89 -1.53
C TYR A 37 4.06 12.97 -1.39
N ALA A 38 4.26 13.96 -0.54
CA ALA A 38 3.33 15.09 -0.44
C ALA A 38 3.67 16.23 -1.40
N GLY A 39 4.95 16.45 -1.71
CA GLY A 39 5.39 17.48 -2.65
C GLY A 39 5.30 17.01 -4.10
N ALA A 40 6.24 16.20 -4.56
CA ALA A 40 6.35 15.81 -5.97
C ALA A 40 5.12 15.02 -6.47
N LEU A 41 4.61 14.04 -5.69
CA LEU A 41 3.44 13.25 -6.05
C LEU A 41 2.09 13.87 -5.65
N GLY A 42 2.08 14.90 -4.79
CA GLY A 42 0.88 15.61 -4.39
C GLY A 42 -0.13 14.79 -3.57
N LEU A 43 0.31 13.70 -2.93
CA LEU A 43 -0.53 12.91 -2.02
C LEU A 43 -0.76 13.69 -0.72
N ARG A 44 -1.90 13.50 -0.07
CA ARG A 44 -2.10 14.01 1.27
C ARG A 44 -1.29 13.21 2.28
N LEU A 45 -0.53 13.89 3.17
CA LEU A 45 -0.06 13.25 4.40
C LEU A 45 -1.29 13.12 5.33
N VAL A 46 -1.89 11.94 5.37
CA VAL A 46 -3.16 11.71 6.09
C VAL A 46 -2.94 11.36 7.56
N LYS A 47 -1.76 10.86 7.93
CA LYS A 47 -1.42 10.62 9.33
C LYS A 47 0.08 10.72 9.57
N LYS A 48 0.43 11.44 10.62
CA LYS A 48 1.76 11.54 11.19
C LYS A 48 1.71 10.92 12.58
N THR A 49 2.27 9.71 12.72
CA THR A 49 2.34 8.99 13.99
C THR A 49 3.71 8.31 14.13
N VAL A 50 3.88 7.40 15.06
CA VAL A 50 5.10 6.63 15.26
C VAL A 50 4.91 5.17 14.91
N ASN A 51 6.00 4.48 14.61
CA ASN A 51 5.98 3.03 14.53
C ASN A 51 5.70 2.46 15.93
N PHE A 52 4.61 1.71 16.12
CA PHE A 52 4.21 1.22 17.43
C PHE A 52 5.17 0.17 18.00
N ASP A 53 5.95 -0.47 17.15
CA ASP A 53 6.98 -1.45 17.52
C ASP A 53 8.36 -0.79 17.73
N ASP A 54 8.57 0.45 17.21
CA ASP A 54 9.78 1.27 17.35
C ASP A 54 9.41 2.76 17.46
N PRO A 55 8.88 3.23 18.63
CA PRO A 55 8.24 4.53 18.76
C PRO A 55 9.13 5.77 18.57
N GLU A 56 10.45 5.62 18.52
CA GLU A 56 11.37 6.73 18.19
C GLU A 56 11.50 6.95 16.66
N THR A 57 10.74 6.20 15.86
CA THR A 57 10.63 6.31 14.42
C THR A 57 9.23 6.73 14.01
N TYR A 58 9.11 7.67 13.07
CA TYR A 58 7.81 8.01 12.47
C TYR A 58 7.16 6.82 11.77
N HIS A 59 5.84 6.86 11.72
CA HIS A 59 5.05 6.13 10.74
C HIS A 59 4.22 7.17 9.96
N LEU A 60 4.59 7.38 8.71
CA LEU A 60 3.98 8.39 7.84
C LEU A 60 3.01 7.69 6.87
N TYR A 61 1.80 8.22 6.75
CA TYR A 61 0.78 7.68 5.86
C TYR A 61 0.36 8.74 4.84
N TYR A 62 0.44 8.38 3.58
CA TYR A 62 0.02 9.22 2.46
C TYR A 62 -1.15 8.57 1.74
N GLY A 63 -2.10 9.35 1.24
CA GLY A 63 -3.26 8.83 0.54
C GLY A 63 -4.02 9.91 -0.23
N ASP A 64 -5.28 9.60 -0.49
CA ASP A 64 -6.26 10.57 -0.97
C ASP A 64 -6.67 11.56 0.14
N GLY A 65 -7.68 12.38 -0.11
CA GLY A 65 -8.17 13.37 0.85
C GLY A 65 -8.69 12.79 2.19
N GLY A 66 -8.98 11.51 2.28
CA GLY A 66 -9.52 10.86 3.47
C GLY A 66 -8.67 9.72 4.03
N GLY A 67 -7.61 9.32 3.33
CA GLY A 67 -6.86 8.12 3.68
C GLY A 67 -7.69 6.86 3.51
N ASN A 68 -8.45 6.78 2.43
CA ASN A 68 -9.31 5.63 2.18
C ASN A 68 -8.49 4.38 1.82
N PRO A 69 -8.92 3.17 2.25
CA PRO A 69 -8.30 1.92 1.82
C PRO A 69 -8.18 1.84 0.28
N GLY A 70 -7.02 1.37 -0.21
CA GLY A 70 -6.71 1.37 -1.64
C GLY A 70 -5.99 2.62 -2.14
N THR A 71 -5.69 3.58 -1.23
CA THR A 71 -4.93 4.79 -1.58
C THR A 71 -3.69 4.99 -0.71
N ILE A 72 -3.54 4.22 0.37
CA ILE A 72 -2.64 4.49 1.48
C ILE A 72 -1.25 3.92 1.23
N MET A 73 -0.27 4.78 0.92
CA MET A 73 1.16 4.46 0.93
C MET A 73 1.76 4.88 2.26
N THR A 74 2.45 3.97 2.97
CA THR A 74 3.00 4.28 4.29
C THR A 74 4.49 4.01 4.39
N PHE A 75 5.16 4.69 5.32
CA PHE A 75 6.62 4.59 5.48
C PHE A 75 7.06 4.49 6.92
N PHE A 76 8.08 3.64 7.13
CA PHE A 76 8.96 3.69 8.28
C PHE A 76 10.27 4.37 7.87
N PRO A 77 10.48 5.67 8.20
CA PRO A 77 11.71 6.38 7.85
C PRO A 77 12.82 6.05 8.84
N TRP A 78 13.55 4.98 8.59
CA TRP A 78 14.74 4.57 9.35
C TRP A 78 16.00 5.19 8.76
N ALA A 79 16.28 6.45 9.11
CA ALA A 79 17.35 7.26 8.52
C ALA A 79 18.76 6.60 8.56
N HIS A 80 19.00 5.70 9.51
CA HIS A 80 20.28 5.04 9.71
C HIS A 80 20.27 3.56 9.30
N ALA A 81 19.16 3.04 8.79
CA ALA A 81 19.13 1.66 8.33
C ALA A 81 19.92 1.48 7.03
N PRO A 82 20.51 0.31 6.83
CA PRO A 82 21.21 0.03 5.56
C PRO A 82 20.20 0.00 4.40
N GLY A 83 20.71 0.29 3.19
CA GLY A 83 19.95 0.11 1.96
C GLY A 83 19.51 -1.34 1.80
N GLY A 84 18.26 -1.54 1.40
CA GLY A 84 17.74 -2.85 1.03
C GLY A 84 18.23 -3.28 -0.35
N ARG A 85 17.92 -4.51 -0.72
CA ARG A 85 18.13 -5.01 -2.07
C ARG A 85 16.84 -5.60 -2.61
N ILE A 86 16.38 -5.07 -3.72
CA ILE A 86 15.21 -5.59 -4.44
C ILE A 86 15.55 -6.97 -5.02
N GLY A 87 14.62 -7.92 -4.89
CA GLY A 87 14.80 -9.29 -5.39
C GLY A 87 13.59 -10.19 -5.17
N ALA A 88 13.78 -11.49 -5.34
CA ALA A 88 12.73 -12.48 -5.11
C ALA A 88 12.25 -12.45 -3.66
N GLY A 89 10.95 -12.67 -3.45
CA GLY A 89 10.27 -12.65 -2.16
C GLY A 89 9.88 -11.25 -1.67
N GLN A 90 9.70 -10.30 -2.59
CA GLN A 90 9.33 -8.92 -2.26
C GLN A 90 8.25 -8.38 -3.19
N LEU A 91 7.50 -7.38 -2.71
CA LEU A 91 6.79 -6.44 -3.58
C LEU A 91 7.84 -5.50 -4.18
N VAL A 92 7.93 -5.46 -5.49
CA VAL A 92 9.00 -4.78 -6.23
C VAL A 92 8.55 -3.55 -6.99
N VAL A 93 7.25 -3.35 -7.17
CA VAL A 93 6.66 -2.18 -7.84
C VAL A 93 5.36 -1.80 -7.14
N THR A 94 5.22 -0.51 -6.83
CA THR A 94 3.96 0.10 -6.40
C THR A 94 3.46 1.01 -7.51
N SER A 95 2.26 0.72 -8.04
CA SER A 95 1.70 1.45 -9.17
C SER A 95 0.47 2.25 -8.72
N PHE A 96 0.48 3.54 -9.03
CA PHE A 96 -0.64 4.45 -8.79
C PHE A 96 -1.42 4.71 -10.07
N SER A 97 -2.72 4.92 -9.91
CA SER A 97 -3.62 5.29 -10.99
C SER A 97 -3.67 6.80 -11.18
N ILE A 98 -3.57 7.24 -12.42
CA ILE A 98 -3.77 8.63 -12.87
C ILE A 98 -4.79 8.69 -14.00
N PRO A 99 -5.48 9.82 -14.20
CA PRO A 99 -6.36 9.98 -15.37
C PRO A 99 -5.58 9.80 -16.69
N ILE A 100 -6.21 9.18 -17.68
CA ILE A 100 -5.59 8.92 -19.00
C ILE A 100 -5.05 10.23 -19.63
N SER A 101 -5.78 11.33 -19.48
CA SER A 101 -5.38 12.65 -19.99
C SER A 101 -4.18 13.27 -19.28
N SER A 102 -3.75 12.72 -18.15
CA SER A 102 -2.73 13.32 -17.27
C SER A 102 -1.31 12.85 -17.56
N LEU A 103 -1.11 11.93 -18.50
CA LEU A 103 0.22 11.35 -18.79
C LEU A 103 1.25 12.41 -19.17
N GLY A 104 0.86 13.38 -20.03
CA GLY A 104 1.72 14.50 -20.43
C GLY A 104 2.10 15.40 -19.26
N TYR A 105 1.12 15.80 -18.45
CA TYR A 105 1.34 16.57 -17.23
C TYR A 105 2.37 15.89 -16.29
N TRP A 106 2.22 14.58 -16.05
CA TRP A 106 3.12 13.85 -15.17
C TRP A 106 4.53 13.71 -15.73
N ALA A 107 4.68 13.56 -17.05
CA ALA A 107 6.01 13.55 -17.67
C ALA A 107 6.74 14.88 -17.50
N GLU A 108 6.04 16.02 -17.69
CA GLU A 108 6.57 17.36 -17.47
C GLU A 108 6.90 17.59 -15.99
N ARG A 109 5.97 17.28 -15.07
CA ARG A 109 6.16 17.45 -13.63
C ARG A 109 7.35 16.67 -13.09
N LEU A 110 7.53 15.40 -13.49
CA LEU A 110 8.67 14.60 -13.05
C LEU A 110 10.01 15.22 -13.51
N VAL A 111 10.05 15.84 -14.68
CA VAL A 111 11.23 16.61 -15.13
C VAL A 111 11.47 17.84 -14.26
N GLU A 112 10.42 18.60 -13.94
CA GLU A 112 10.48 19.79 -13.08
C GLU A 112 10.96 19.44 -11.67
N GLU A 113 10.49 18.32 -11.12
CA GLU A 113 10.89 17.78 -9.82
C GLU A 113 12.27 17.08 -9.85
N GLY A 114 12.93 17.03 -11.01
CA GLY A 114 14.24 16.38 -11.18
C GLY A 114 14.21 14.86 -11.08
N VAL A 115 13.03 14.25 -11.22
CA VAL A 115 12.85 12.80 -11.17
C VAL A 115 13.06 12.19 -12.54
N ARG A 116 13.99 11.25 -12.65
CA ARG A 116 14.22 10.51 -13.90
C ARG A 116 13.19 9.41 -14.03
N PHE A 117 12.63 9.25 -15.23
CA PHE A 117 11.67 8.20 -15.54
C PHE A 117 12.06 7.44 -16.80
N GLU A 118 11.59 6.19 -16.90
CA GLU A 118 11.74 5.35 -18.08
C GLU A 118 10.78 5.84 -19.19
N ARG A 119 11.14 5.58 -20.46
CA ARG A 119 10.22 5.85 -21.56
C ARG A 119 8.89 5.12 -21.32
N PRO A 120 7.73 5.83 -21.45
CA PRO A 120 6.43 5.20 -21.28
C PRO A 120 6.28 3.96 -22.17
N ARG A 121 5.64 2.93 -21.61
CA ARG A 121 5.38 1.66 -22.32
C ARG A 121 3.97 1.18 -22.04
N ASP A 122 3.45 0.36 -22.95
CA ASP A 122 2.16 -0.28 -22.74
C ASP A 122 2.34 -1.62 -22.02
N ARG A 123 1.44 -1.87 -21.09
CA ARG A 123 1.32 -3.14 -20.36
C ARG A 123 -0.16 -3.43 -20.14
N PHE A 124 -0.64 -4.59 -20.59
CA PHE A 124 -2.06 -4.98 -20.51
C PHE A 124 -3.02 -3.92 -21.10
N GLY A 125 -2.60 -3.21 -22.16
CA GLY A 125 -3.40 -2.15 -22.79
C GLY A 125 -3.41 -0.80 -22.07
N GLU A 126 -2.58 -0.63 -21.04
CA GLU A 126 -2.46 0.60 -20.24
C GLU A 126 -1.07 1.20 -20.39
N THR A 127 -1.01 2.53 -20.53
CA THR A 127 0.29 3.23 -20.62
C THR A 127 0.85 3.47 -19.22
N VAL A 128 2.09 3.03 -19.03
CA VAL A 128 2.80 3.04 -17.74
C VAL A 128 4.03 3.94 -17.79
N LEU A 129 4.15 4.84 -16.83
CA LEU A 129 5.30 5.70 -16.58
C LEU A 129 6.03 5.21 -15.32
N THR A 130 7.28 4.74 -15.47
CA THR A 130 8.06 4.13 -14.38
C THR A 130 9.21 5.04 -13.95
N PHE A 131 9.39 5.20 -12.63
CA PHE A 131 10.48 5.96 -12.01
C PHE A 131 10.83 5.38 -10.63
N GLU A 132 11.84 5.96 -10.01
CA GLU A 132 12.23 5.61 -8.63
C GLU A 132 12.02 6.81 -7.70
N ASP A 133 11.60 6.52 -6.46
CA ASP A 133 11.59 7.52 -5.40
C ASP A 133 13.03 7.84 -4.92
N PRO A 134 13.24 8.82 -4.03
CA PRO A 134 14.57 9.18 -3.54
C PRO A 134 15.35 8.05 -2.87
N ASP A 135 14.67 7.02 -2.37
CA ASP A 135 15.27 5.84 -1.75
C ASP A 135 15.34 4.63 -2.72
N ARG A 136 15.03 4.86 -4.02
CA ARG A 136 15.05 3.87 -5.11
C ARG A 136 13.92 2.85 -5.07
N LEU A 137 12.84 3.15 -4.33
CA LEU A 137 11.61 2.38 -4.45
C LEU A 137 11.01 2.60 -5.84
N ARG A 138 10.69 1.51 -6.53
CA ARG A 138 10.15 1.58 -7.89
C ARG A 138 8.66 1.91 -7.87
N ILE A 139 8.33 3.03 -8.49
CA ILE A 139 6.97 3.57 -8.58
C ILE A 139 6.54 3.58 -10.05
N GLU A 140 5.25 3.35 -10.28
CA GLU A 140 4.63 3.50 -11.58
C GLU A 140 3.40 4.41 -11.48
N LEU A 141 3.20 5.25 -12.50
CA LEU A 141 1.92 5.91 -12.76
C LEU A 141 1.29 5.23 -13.97
N VAL A 142 0.07 4.74 -13.80
CA VAL A 142 -0.70 4.05 -14.83
C VAL A 142 -1.85 4.93 -15.27
N ALA A 143 -1.84 5.30 -16.54
CA ALA A 143 -2.92 6.05 -17.17
C ALA A 143 -4.13 5.12 -17.37
N SER A 144 -5.18 5.31 -16.55
CA SER A 144 -6.33 4.41 -16.50
C SER A 144 -7.66 5.16 -16.33
N ASP A 145 -8.75 4.49 -16.65
CA ASP A 145 -10.10 4.98 -16.38
C ASP A 145 -10.46 4.68 -14.92
N ASP A 146 -10.17 5.66 -14.05
CA ASP A 146 -10.38 5.57 -12.61
C ASP A 146 -11.21 6.74 -12.12
N SER A 147 -12.43 6.45 -11.70
CA SER A 147 -13.40 7.44 -11.26
C SER A 147 -13.26 7.90 -9.81
N ARG A 148 -12.27 7.34 -9.06
CA ARG A 148 -12.02 7.79 -7.68
C ARG A 148 -11.65 9.29 -7.69
N PRO A 149 -12.08 10.05 -6.67
CA PRO A 149 -11.75 11.48 -6.61
C PRO A 149 -10.26 11.68 -6.36
N GLY A 150 -9.70 12.72 -6.98
CA GLY A 150 -8.36 13.18 -6.69
C GLY A 150 -8.30 14.07 -5.44
N TRP A 151 -7.14 14.17 -4.82
CA TRP A 151 -6.88 15.11 -3.74
C TRP A 151 -6.69 16.53 -4.30
N ALA A 152 -7.55 17.47 -3.88
CA ALA A 152 -7.54 18.85 -4.38
C ALA A 152 -6.68 19.82 -3.54
N GLY A 153 -6.23 19.42 -2.34
CA GLY A 153 -5.45 20.27 -1.43
C GLY A 153 -3.95 20.06 -1.53
N GLY A 154 -3.47 19.28 -2.49
CA GLY A 154 -2.05 19.00 -2.71
C GLY A 154 -1.39 19.95 -3.70
N THR A 155 -0.12 19.68 -4.00
CA THR A 155 0.70 20.41 -4.97
C THR A 155 0.37 20.09 -6.43
N VAL A 156 -0.48 19.07 -6.66
CA VAL A 156 -0.92 18.62 -7.98
C VAL A 156 -2.38 19.01 -8.16
N PRO A 157 -2.76 19.66 -9.27
CA PRO A 157 -4.16 19.97 -9.57
C PRO A 157 -5.06 18.72 -9.52
N ALA A 158 -6.28 18.86 -9.01
CA ALA A 158 -7.19 17.74 -8.77
C ALA A 158 -7.49 16.90 -10.02
N GLU A 159 -7.56 17.53 -11.20
CA GLU A 159 -7.76 16.87 -12.49
C GLU A 159 -6.60 15.95 -12.91
N HIS A 160 -5.40 16.21 -12.39
CA HIS A 160 -4.20 15.42 -12.68
C HIS A 160 -3.77 14.52 -11.52
N SER A 161 -4.35 14.70 -10.33
CA SER A 161 -3.89 14.03 -9.10
C SER A 161 -4.03 12.51 -9.18
N VAL A 162 -3.17 11.84 -8.43
CA VAL A 162 -3.23 10.39 -8.17
C VAL A 162 -4.59 10.02 -7.59
N ARG A 163 -5.17 8.90 -8.07
CA ARG A 163 -6.48 8.39 -7.64
C ARG A 163 -6.37 7.33 -6.53
N GLY A 164 -5.18 6.83 -6.28
CA GLY A 164 -4.88 5.73 -5.37
C GLY A 164 -4.05 4.66 -6.07
N PHE A 165 -3.94 3.48 -5.47
CA PHE A 165 -3.25 2.38 -6.15
C PHE A 165 -3.95 1.98 -7.43
N HIS A 166 -3.15 1.61 -8.43
CA HIS A 166 -3.59 0.85 -9.59
C HIS A 166 -3.38 -0.64 -9.31
N HIS A 167 -2.14 -1.04 -9.10
CA HIS A 167 -1.75 -2.40 -8.76
C HIS A 167 -0.44 -2.42 -7.97
N VAL A 168 -0.07 -3.60 -7.49
CA VAL A 168 1.27 -3.89 -6.97
C VAL A 168 1.86 -5.09 -7.71
N ALA A 169 3.20 -5.16 -7.78
CA ALA A 169 3.86 -6.30 -8.41
C ALA A 169 4.73 -7.05 -7.39
N LEU A 170 4.50 -8.36 -7.28
CA LEU A 170 5.21 -9.30 -6.42
C LEU A 170 6.22 -10.08 -7.25
N ALA A 171 7.50 -10.07 -6.89
CA ALA A 171 8.52 -10.90 -7.51
C ALA A 171 8.75 -12.16 -6.64
N VAL A 172 8.41 -13.33 -7.17
CA VAL A 172 8.44 -14.61 -6.44
C VAL A 172 9.16 -15.70 -7.24
N GLU A 173 9.75 -16.68 -6.57
CA GLU A 173 10.41 -17.80 -7.25
C GLU A 173 9.41 -18.73 -7.95
N SER A 174 8.28 -19.03 -7.29
CA SER A 174 7.18 -19.84 -7.86
C SER A 174 5.91 -18.98 -7.97
N ILE A 175 5.55 -18.64 -9.21
CA ILE A 175 4.29 -17.94 -9.51
C ILE A 175 3.11 -18.79 -9.07
N GLU A 176 3.13 -20.08 -9.35
CA GLU A 176 2.01 -20.99 -9.14
C GLU A 176 1.61 -21.07 -7.67
N SER A 177 2.58 -21.09 -6.74
CA SER A 177 2.30 -21.18 -5.30
C SER A 177 1.63 -19.91 -4.77
N THR A 178 2.11 -18.74 -5.18
CA THR A 178 1.54 -17.43 -4.81
C THR A 178 0.15 -17.25 -5.43
N VAL A 179 0.00 -17.54 -6.73
CA VAL A 179 -1.29 -17.47 -7.43
C VAL A 179 -2.31 -18.42 -6.80
N SER A 180 -1.91 -19.66 -6.47
CA SER A 180 -2.79 -20.62 -5.81
C SER A 180 -3.31 -20.10 -4.47
N LEU A 181 -2.46 -19.54 -3.61
CA LEU A 181 -2.89 -18.95 -2.34
C LEU A 181 -3.85 -17.78 -2.57
N MET A 182 -3.50 -16.86 -3.45
CA MET A 182 -4.31 -15.68 -3.71
C MET A 182 -5.69 -16.02 -4.30
N THR A 183 -5.77 -17.01 -5.18
CA THR A 183 -7.03 -17.38 -5.82
C THR A 183 -7.89 -18.29 -4.95
N SER A 184 -7.29 -19.23 -4.21
CA SER A 184 -8.07 -20.20 -3.43
C SER A 184 -8.48 -19.70 -2.05
N VAL A 185 -7.78 -18.67 -1.50
CA VAL A 185 -7.98 -18.19 -0.12
C VAL A 185 -8.36 -16.72 -0.08
N LEU A 186 -7.61 -15.85 -0.79
CA LEU A 186 -7.77 -14.40 -0.65
C LEU A 186 -8.85 -13.82 -1.58
N GLY A 187 -9.47 -14.61 -2.44
CA GLY A 187 -10.57 -14.18 -3.29
C GLY A 187 -10.18 -13.48 -4.58
N PHE A 188 -8.92 -13.61 -4.99
CA PHE A 188 -8.47 -13.10 -6.29
C PHE A 188 -8.84 -14.07 -7.42
N GLY A 189 -9.06 -13.51 -8.62
CA GLY A 189 -9.19 -14.29 -9.87
C GLY A 189 -8.09 -13.90 -10.84
N GLN A 190 -7.57 -14.84 -11.64
CA GLN A 190 -6.66 -14.53 -12.72
C GLN A 190 -7.43 -13.85 -13.85
N VAL A 191 -6.94 -12.69 -14.31
CA VAL A 191 -7.60 -11.87 -15.34
C VAL A 191 -6.76 -11.74 -16.61
N ASP A 192 -5.42 -11.83 -16.51
CA ASP A 192 -4.53 -11.74 -17.66
C ASP A 192 -3.18 -12.42 -17.39
N GLU A 193 -2.42 -12.69 -18.45
CA GLU A 193 -1.05 -13.21 -18.36
C GLU A 193 -0.24 -12.78 -19.57
N ALA A 194 0.90 -12.14 -19.33
CA ALA A 194 1.83 -11.72 -20.37
C ALA A 194 3.26 -11.57 -19.84
N GLU A 195 4.26 -11.90 -20.63
CA GLU A 195 5.68 -11.62 -20.36
C GLU A 195 6.19 -12.16 -19.01
N GLY A 196 5.73 -13.37 -18.59
CA GLY A 196 6.11 -13.98 -17.31
C GLY A 196 5.49 -13.29 -16.09
N ARG A 197 4.38 -12.61 -16.30
CA ARG A 197 3.58 -11.90 -15.31
C ARG A 197 2.14 -12.41 -15.35
N VAL A 198 1.63 -12.82 -14.22
CA VAL A 198 0.21 -13.19 -14.04
C VAL A 198 -0.49 -12.04 -13.33
N ARG A 199 -1.55 -11.52 -13.93
CA ARG A 199 -2.39 -10.47 -13.34
C ARG A 199 -3.59 -11.08 -12.64
N LEU A 200 -3.72 -10.77 -11.37
CA LEU A 200 -4.83 -11.18 -10.51
C LEU A 200 -5.68 -9.97 -10.12
N SER A 201 -6.98 -10.17 -9.91
CA SER A 201 -7.87 -9.12 -9.46
C SER A 201 -8.86 -9.63 -8.42
N ALA A 202 -9.16 -8.80 -7.43
CA ALA A 202 -10.14 -9.06 -6.37
C ALA A 202 -11.43 -8.26 -6.57
N GLY A 203 -12.49 -8.64 -5.91
CA GLY A 203 -13.75 -7.92 -5.88
C GLY A 203 -14.32 -7.66 -7.29
N ASN A 204 -14.61 -6.39 -7.58
CA ASN A 204 -15.14 -5.95 -8.88
C ASN A 204 -14.05 -5.67 -9.93
N GLY A 205 -12.79 -5.92 -9.61
CA GLY A 205 -11.66 -5.60 -10.49
C GLY A 205 -11.31 -4.10 -10.53
N GLY A 206 -10.44 -3.76 -11.46
CA GLY A 206 -10.01 -2.38 -11.71
C GLY A 206 -8.92 -1.87 -10.75
N PRO A 207 -8.59 -0.56 -10.84
CA PRO A 207 -7.56 0.05 -10.04
C PRO A 207 -7.78 -0.12 -8.52
N GLY A 208 -6.70 -0.47 -7.80
CA GLY A 208 -6.73 -0.75 -6.36
C GLY A 208 -7.06 -2.21 -5.99
N ASN A 209 -7.54 -3.01 -6.95
CA ASN A 209 -7.93 -4.39 -6.73
C ASN A 209 -7.01 -5.40 -7.46
N THR A 210 -5.94 -4.94 -8.06
CA THR A 210 -5.09 -5.73 -8.96
C THR A 210 -3.72 -6.02 -8.35
N VAL A 211 -3.25 -7.24 -8.53
CA VAL A 211 -1.91 -7.70 -8.14
C VAL A 211 -1.28 -8.44 -9.33
N ASP A 212 -0.06 -8.04 -9.66
CA ASP A 212 0.74 -8.74 -10.66
C ASP A 212 1.76 -9.65 -9.95
N VAL A 213 1.81 -10.90 -10.31
CA VAL A 213 2.79 -11.88 -9.81
C VAL A 213 3.82 -12.14 -10.91
N ILE A 214 5.10 -11.88 -10.61
CA ILE A 214 6.21 -11.95 -11.58
C ILE A 214 7.15 -13.09 -11.19
N GLY A 215 7.53 -13.92 -12.15
CA GLY A 215 8.55 -14.94 -11.96
C GLY A 215 9.93 -14.33 -11.77
N ALA A 216 10.57 -14.65 -10.65
CA ALA A 216 11.92 -14.19 -10.30
C ALA A 216 12.91 -15.37 -10.22
N THR A 217 12.69 -16.42 -10.98
CA THR A 217 13.58 -17.58 -11.01
C THR A 217 15.01 -17.18 -11.37
N GLY A 218 15.97 -17.52 -10.52
CA GLY A 218 17.38 -17.18 -10.72
C GLY A 218 17.77 -15.76 -10.29
N PHE A 219 16.85 -14.94 -9.86
CA PHE A 219 17.17 -13.64 -9.23
C PHE A 219 17.61 -13.84 -7.77
N PRO A 220 18.54 -13.01 -7.26
CA PRO A 220 18.88 -13.03 -5.85
C PRO A 220 17.64 -12.78 -4.99
N ARG A 221 17.57 -13.43 -3.82
CA ARG A 221 16.56 -13.11 -2.83
C ARG A 221 16.72 -11.67 -2.36
N GLY A 222 15.60 -10.94 -2.25
CA GLY A 222 15.57 -9.59 -1.72
C GLY A 222 16.05 -9.54 -0.27
N SER A 223 16.55 -8.40 0.16
CA SER A 223 16.82 -8.10 1.57
C SER A 223 16.13 -6.80 1.96
N MET A 224 15.44 -6.84 3.10
CA MET A 224 14.72 -5.68 3.64
C MET A 224 15.68 -4.58 4.06
N GLY A 225 15.32 -3.33 3.85
CA GLY A 225 16.09 -2.14 4.20
C GLY A 225 15.53 -0.91 3.47
N VAL A 226 16.23 0.22 3.58
CA VAL A 226 15.82 1.47 2.92
C VAL A 226 15.65 1.24 1.41
N GLY A 227 14.53 1.70 0.85
CA GLY A 227 14.17 1.54 -0.57
C GLY A 227 13.52 0.20 -0.91
N THR A 228 12.98 -0.52 0.09
CA THR A 228 12.19 -1.74 -0.15
C THR A 228 10.84 -1.69 0.54
N VAL A 229 9.87 -2.40 -0.02
CA VAL A 229 8.56 -2.59 0.63
C VAL A 229 8.69 -3.57 1.79
N HIS A 230 8.11 -3.20 2.93
CA HIS A 230 8.02 -4.03 4.12
C HIS A 230 6.91 -5.07 3.99
N HIS A 231 5.70 -4.62 3.62
CA HIS A 231 4.53 -5.48 3.42
C HIS A 231 3.48 -4.84 2.50
N VAL A 232 2.59 -5.66 2.01
CA VAL A 232 1.35 -5.26 1.36
C VAL A 232 0.16 -5.74 2.19
N ALA A 233 -0.80 -4.87 2.42
CA ALA A 233 -2.03 -5.18 3.12
C ALA A 233 -3.21 -5.32 2.15
N PHE A 234 -3.98 -6.39 2.30
CA PHE A 234 -5.24 -6.61 1.61
C PHE A 234 -6.41 -6.27 2.53
N ARG A 235 -7.42 -5.63 1.98
CA ARG A 235 -8.54 -5.09 2.75
C ARG A 235 -9.64 -6.10 2.96
N VAL A 236 -10.26 -6.01 4.14
CA VAL A 236 -11.52 -6.68 4.49
C VAL A 236 -12.47 -5.69 5.14
N PRO A 237 -13.80 -5.86 4.98
CA PRO A 237 -14.77 -4.89 5.47
C PRO A 237 -14.87 -4.86 7.01
N ASP A 238 -14.53 -5.95 7.70
CA ASP A 238 -14.76 -6.11 9.13
C ASP A 238 -13.88 -7.18 9.79
N GLU A 239 -13.93 -7.23 11.12
CA GLU A 239 -13.18 -8.18 11.95
C GLU A 239 -13.67 -9.64 11.76
N GLU A 240 -14.95 -9.87 11.49
CA GLU A 240 -15.48 -11.22 11.28
C GLU A 240 -14.85 -11.85 10.04
N THR A 241 -14.77 -11.10 8.96
CA THR A 241 -14.11 -11.51 7.72
C THR A 241 -12.61 -11.74 7.93
N GLN A 242 -11.94 -10.85 8.70
CA GLN A 242 -10.53 -11.01 9.02
C GLN A 242 -10.26 -12.28 9.83
N LEU A 243 -11.05 -12.56 10.85
CA LEU A 243 -10.90 -13.76 11.67
C LEU A 243 -11.15 -15.04 10.88
N ALA A 244 -12.14 -15.06 10.00
CA ALA A 244 -12.40 -16.19 9.12
C ALA A 244 -11.21 -16.48 8.19
N LEU A 245 -10.64 -15.46 7.56
CA LEU A 245 -9.42 -15.60 6.75
C LEU A 245 -8.22 -16.05 7.57
N ARG A 246 -8.07 -15.52 8.79
CA ARG A 246 -7.01 -15.96 9.71
C ARG A 246 -7.09 -17.46 10.02
N GLU A 247 -8.28 -17.96 10.30
CA GLU A 247 -8.50 -19.39 10.54
C GLU A 247 -8.17 -20.23 9.30
N GLU A 248 -8.59 -19.79 8.12
CA GLU A 248 -8.34 -20.49 6.86
C GLU A 248 -6.84 -20.53 6.55
N VAL A 249 -6.14 -19.40 6.60
CA VAL A 249 -4.69 -19.32 6.36
C VAL A 249 -3.91 -20.15 7.38
N SER A 250 -4.28 -20.08 8.68
CA SER A 250 -3.67 -20.90 9.72
C SER A 250 -3.92 -22.40 9.50
N GLY A 251 -5.13 -22.77 9.04
CA GLY A 251 -5.50 -24.15 8.72
C GLY A 251 -4.67 -24.75 7.58
N LEU A 252 -4.12 -23.91 6.71
CA LEU A 252 -3.17 -24.30 5.66
C LEU A 252 -1.72 -24.44 6.15
N GLY A 253 -1.47 -24.19 7.43
CA GLY A 253 -0.15 -24.33 8.06
C GLY A 253 0.71 -23.06 8.02
N TYR A 254 0.18 -21.92 7.58
CA TYR A 254 0.92 -20.65 7.66
C TYR A 254 0.97 -20.13 9.10
N ASN A 255 2.11 -19.54 9.46
CA ASN A 255 2.26 -18.87 10.75
C ASN A 255 1.64 -17.47 10.69
N VAL A 256 0.41 -17.35 11.19
CA VAL A 256 -0.36 -16.09 11.21
C VAL A 256 -0.31 -15.47 12.59
N THR A 257 -0.02 -14.17 12.67
CA THR A 257 -0.02 -13.46 13.95
C THR A 257 -1.39 -13.46 14.62
N PRO A 258 -1.47 -13.20 15.94
CA PRO A 258 -2.70 -12.72 16.54
C PRO A 258 -3.19 -11.45 15.83
N VAL A 259 -4.45 -11.08 16.05
CA VAL A 259 -4.96 -9.77 15.62
C VAL A 259 -4.22 -8.67 16.40
N LEU A 260 -3.61 -7.75 15.69
CA LEU A 260 -2.89 -6.59 16.22
C LEU A 260 -3.72 -5.33 16.02
N ASP A 261 -3.90 -4.55 17.08
CA ASP A 261 -4.51 -3.24 17.01
C ASP A 261 -3.49 -2.23 16.45
N ARG A 262 -3.80 -1.62 15.30
CA ARG A 262 -3.00 -0.59 14.67
C ARG A 262 -3.62 0.81 14.80
N ASN A 263 -4.54 0.98 15.73
CA ASN A 263 -5.30 2.20 16.01
C ASN A 263 -6.29 2.58 14.89
N TYR A 264 -5.85 2.58 13.65
CA TYR A 264 -6.64 2.99 12.46
C TYR A 264 -7.26 1.81 11.73
N PHE A 265 -6.82 0.61 12.00
CA PHE A 265 -7.30 -0.69 11.47
C PHE A 265 -6.77 -1.83 12.35
N ARG A 266 -7.35 -3.00 12.21
CA ARG A 266 -6.85 -4.23 12.84
C ARG A 266 -6.13 -5.07 11.80
N SER A 267 -5.05 -5.74 12.18
CA SER A 267 -4.14 -6.42 11.27
C SER A 267 -3.79 -7.81 11.71
N ILE A 268 -3.68 -8.71 10.74
CA ILE A 268 -2.99 -10.00 10.87
C ILE A 268 -1.91 -10.10 9.80
N TYR A 269 -0.80 -10.76 10.12
CA TYR A 269 0.36 -10.86 9.22
C TYR A 269 0.75 -12.32 9.01
N PHE A 270 1.16 -12.64 7.80
CA PHE A 270 1.78 -13.92 7.47
C PHE A 270 2.68 -13.79 6.24
N ARG A 271 3.65 -14.72 6.08
CA ARG A 271 4.42 -14.78 4.85
C ARG A 271 3.76 -15.75 3.88
N GLU A 272 3.50 -15.25 2.68
CA GLU A 272 3.01 -16.08 1.58
C GLU A 272 4.14 -17.01 1.07
N PRO A 273 3.85 -18.03 0.20
CA PRO A 273 4.85 -19.03 -0.21
C PRO A 273 6.13 -18.48 -0.83
N GLY A 274 6.06 -17.36 -1.56
CA GLY A 274 7.20 -16.69 -2.17
C GLY A 274 8.07 -15.90 -1.19
N GLY A 275 7.58 -15.67 0.05
CA GLY A 275 8.27 -14.97 1.12
C GLY A 275 7.85 -13.52 1.32
N VAL A 276 6.94 -13.00 0.50
CA VAL A 276 6.38 -11.64 0.68
C VAL A 276 5.56 -11.60 1.97
N LEU A 277 5.73 -10.55 2.77
CA LEU A 277 4.92 -10.34 3.96
C LEU A 277 3.56 -9.79 3.55
N PHE A 278 2.53 -10.58 3.74
CA PHE A 278 1.14 -10.19 3.57
C PHE A 278 0.54 -9.77 4.89
N GLU A 279 -0.29 -8.76 4.82
CA GLU A 279 -1.18 -8.30 5.88
C GLU A 279 -2.63 -8.43 5.40
N ILE A 280 -3.55 -8.73 6.31
CA ILE A 280 -4.98 -8.56 6.10
C ILE A 280 -5.45 -7.50 7.09
N ALA A 281 -5.92 -6.36 6.57
CA ALA A 281 -6.32 -5.20 7.35
C ALA A 281 -7.82 -4.92 7.21
N THR A 282 -8.46 -4.56 8.33
CA THR A 282 -9.87 -4.12 8.30
C THR A 282 -9.98 -2.68 7.79
N ASP A 283 -11.04 -2.36 7.06
CA ASP A 283 -11.32 -0.99 6.65
C ASP A 283 -11.57 -0.04 7.85
N PRO A 284 -12.40 -0.40 8.86
CA PRO A 284 -12.61 0.43 10.04
C PRO A 284 -11.47 0.27 11.09
N PRO A 285 -11.31 1.29 11.98
CA PRO A 285 -12.12 2.50 12.10
C PRO A 285 -11.75 3.64 11.16
N GLY A 286 -10.56 3.64 10.53
CA GLY A 286 -10.09 4.72 9.66
C GLY A 286 -9.28 5.80 10.40
N PHE A 287 -8.79 6.80 9.66
CA PHE A 287 -7.86 7.81 10.19
C PHE A 287 -8.53 8.98 10.91
N ASP A 288 -9.83 9.15 10.75
CA ASP A 288 -10.63 10.20 11.42
C ASP A 288 -11.04 9.84 12.86
N VAL A 289 -10.60 8.68 13.36
CA VAL A 289 -10.87 8.21 14.72
C VAL A 289 -10.25 9.11 15.81
N ASP A 290 -9.17 9.81 15.53
CA ASP A 290 -8.41 10.64 16.48
C ASP A 290 -8.05 12.04 15.96
N GLU A 291 -8.52 12.42 14.78
CA GLU A 291 -8.23 13.70 14.14
C GLU A 291 -9.36 14.04 13.16
N GLU A 292 -9.84 15.28 13.20
CA GLU A 292 -10.87 15.72 12.26
C GLU A 292 -10.39 15.57 10.81
N ARG A 293 -11.32 15.25 9.90
CA ARG A 293 -10.98 14.91 8.51
C ARG A 293 -10.23 16.04 7.79
N GLU A 294 -10.55 17.29 8.10
CA GLU A 294 -9.90 18.48 7.54
C GLU A 294 -8.48 18.64 8.04
N GLU A 295 -8.18 18.17 9.24
CA GLU A 295 -6.89 18.29 9.93
C GLU A 295 -6.00 17.07 9.82
N LEU A 296 -6.43 16.01 9.11
CA LEU A 296 -5.64 14.79 8.97
C LEU A 296 -4.19 15.07 8.57
N GLY A 297 -3.25 14.50 9.36
CA GLY A 297 -1.80 14.58 9.14
C GLY A 297 -1.13 15.88 9.62
N THR A 298 -1.87 16.82 10.18
CA THR A 298 -1.29 18.10 10.66
C THR A 298 -0.58 17.93 12.00
N HIS A 299 -1.07 17.06 12.89
CA HIS A 299 -0.53 16.87 14.22
C HIS A 299 0.14 15.50 14.37
N LEU A 300 1.09 15.40 15.31
CA LEU A 300 1.59 14.09 15.76
C LEU A 300 0.52 13.40 16.59
N LYS A 301 -0.01 12.29 16.08
CA LYS A 301 -0.97 11.46 16.79
C LYS A 301 -0.26 10.27 17.41
N LEU A 302 -0.60 9.95 18.65
CA LEU A 302 -0.08 8.80 19.36
C LEU A 302 -1.24 7.92 19.81
N PRO A 303 -1.07 6.60 19.81
CA PRO A 303 -2.07 5.71 20.38
C PRO A 303 -2.10 5.90 21.92
N PRO A 304 -3.22 5.61 22.60
CA PRO A 304 -3.39 5.87 24.04
C PRO A 304 -2.26 5.33 24.92
N TRP A 305 -1.68 4.18 24.57
CA TRP A 305 -0.59 3.57 25.34
C TRP A 305 0.78 4.24 25.17
N LEU A 306 0.94 5.15 24.21
CA LEU A 306 2.16 5.93 24.00
C LEU A 306 2.03 7.40 24.41
N GLU A 307 0.83 7.89 24.76
CA GLU A 307 0.62 9.29 25.14
C GLU A 307 1.46 9.73 26.33
N THR A 308 1.75 8.87 27.28
CA THR A 308 2.64 9.17 28.43
C THR A 308 4.09 9.43 28.02
N ARG A 309 4.46 9.12 26.79
CA ARG A 309 5.81 9.33 26.23
C ARG A 309 5.86 10.52 25.27
N ARG A 310 4.79 11.28 25.09
CA ARG A 310 4.66 12.34 24.08
C ARG A 310 5.82 13.32 24.07
N GLU A 311 6.11 13.96 25.24
CA GLU A 311 7.20 14.94 25.35
C GLU A 311 8.53 14.36 24.88
N ARG A 312 8.85 13.15 25.29
CA ARG A 312 10.09 12.47 24.88
C ARG A 312 10.10 12.17 23.38
N LEU A 313 8.98 11.74 22.81
CA LEU A 313 8.89 11.42 21.39
C LEU A 313 9.00 12.68 20.53
N GLU A 314 8.37 13.79 20.94
CA GLU A 314 8.49 15.08 20.27
C GLU A 314 9.91 15.67 20.31
N GLU A 315 10.71 15.35 21.34
CA GLU A 315 12.12 15.75 21.43
C GLU A 315 13.03 14.98 20.45
N VAL A 316 12.75 13.70 20.21
CA VAL A 316 13.65 12.84 19.39
C VAL A 316 13.25 12.76 17.93
N LEU A 317 11.97 12.96 17.63
CA LEU A 317 11.49 12.95 16.26
C LEU A 317 11.87 14.26 15.55
N PRO A 318 12.53 14.20 14.38
CA PRO A 318 12.91 15.41 13.66
C PRO A 318 11.67 16.19 13.19
N PRO A 319 11.67 17.54 13.24
CA PRO A 319 10.56 18.32 12.74
C PRO A 319 10.33 18.08 11.26
N LEU A 320 9.06 18.06 10.83
CA LEU A 320 8.65 17.87 9.44
C LEU A 320 7.90 19.09 8.92
N GLN A 321 8.24 19.49 7.71
CA GLN A 321 7.53 20.52 6.94
C GLN A 321 6.77 19.82 5.82
N VAL A 322 5.45 19.97 5.82
CA VAL A 322 4.58 19.40 4.78
C VAL A 322 4.36 20.46 3.70
N PRO A 323 4.67 20.18 2.43
CA PRO A 323 4.38 21.08 1.33
C PRO A 323 2.88 21.38 1.27
N ALA A 324 2.51 22.65 1.19
CA ALA A 324 1.13 23.08 0.98
C ALA A 324 0.89 23.25 -0.52
N GLY A 325 -0.30 22.89 -0.98
CA GLY A 325 -0.78 23.27 -2.31
C GLY A 325 -0.91 24.80 -2.38
N GLU A 326 -0.79 25.37 -3.57
CA GLU A 326 -1.12 26.78 -3.78
C GLU A 326 -2.59 27.00 -3.41
N SER A 327 -2.83 27.91 -2.48
CA SER A 327 -4.22 28.32 -2.16
C SER A 327 -4.82 28.97 -3.41
N VAL A 328 -5.81 28.31 -4.01
CA VAL A 328 -6.59 28.84 -5.11
C VAL A 328 -7.55 29.93 -4.59
#